data_d3ee5ad5049d5ea6c0ad1b24bbc7988d
#
_entry.id   d3ee5ad5049d5ea6c0ad1b24bbc7988d
#
_cell.length_a   1.000
_cell.length_b   1.000
_cell.length_c   1.000
_cell.angle_alpha   90.00
_cell.angle_beta   90.00
_cell.angle_gamma   90.00
#
_symmetry.space_group_name_H-M   'P 1'
#
loop_
_entity.id
_entity.type
_entity.pdbx_description
1 polymer ?
#
loop_
_entity_poly.entity_id
_entity_poly.type
_entity_poly.pdbx_seq_one_letter_code
_entity_poly.pdbx_strand_id
1 'polypeptide(L)'
;MYKLVLAVAGACLLSSSAMAQTPASNIPAEVASLTWMQGARVHTNANGTPVYEAFVGPVNGVVTGTALTVLAAGGAYTEYHKIGPNAEGVYGLDVANTRNGMKWSFTPLKAIEPGRITFQTVDGALTIAYFSDNAGGIQSQVDRVSDGKTTTQEWHFLPIPAPQ
;
A
#
# COMPACT_ATOMS: atom_id res chain seq x y z
N MET A 1 -65.16 -35.15 -39.49
CA MET A 1 -64.79 -34.01 -38.67
C MET A 1 -63.82 -34.47 -37.59
N TYR A 2 -62.57 -34.37 -37.84
CA TYR A 2 -61.53 -34.71 -36.86
C TYR A 2 -61.00 -33.44 -36.27
N LYS A 3 -61.08 -33.26 -34.92
CA LYS A 3 -60.49 -32.14 -34.19
C LYS A 3 -59.09 -32.53 -33.81
N LEU A 4 -58.12 -31.78 -34.36
CA LEU A 4 -56.71 -31.88 -34.01
C LEU A 4 -56.52 -31.07 -32.74
N VAL A 5 -56.09 -31.72 -31.67
CA VAL A 5 -55.64 -31.07 -30.43
C VAL A 5 -54.14 -30.90 -30.47
N LEU A 6 -53.66 -29.66 -30.59
CA LEU A 6 -52.23 -29.33 -30.54
C LEU A 6 -51.84 -29.15 -29.07
N ALA A 7 -51.02 -30.06 -28.55
CA ALA A 7 -50.39 -29.89 -27.23
C ALA A 7 -49.10 -29.09 -27.41
N VAL A 8 -49.09 -27.88 -26.85
CA VAL A 8 -47.86 -27.03 -26.77
C VAL A 8 -47.10 -27.44 -25.50
N ALA A 9 -46.02 -28.17 -25.68
CA ALA A 9 -45.08 -28.44 -24.57
C ALA A 9 -44.16 -27.21 -24.37
N GLY A 10 -44.42 -26.45 -23.29
CA GLY A 10 -43.54 -25.35 -22.88
C GLY A 10 -42.25 -25.88 -22.23
N ALA A 11 -41.11 -25.74 -22.91
CA ALA A 11 -39.80 -26.01 -22.34
C ALA A 11 -39.40 -24.83 -21.45
N CYS A 12 -39.47 -24.99 -20.13
CA CYS A 12 -38.85 -24.07 -19.18
C CYS A 12 -37.32 -24.21 -19.27
N LEU A 13 -36.68 -23.28 -19.93
CA LEU A 13 -35.23 -23.12 -19.87
C LEU A 13 -34.86 -22.52 -18.50
N LEU A 14 -34.42 -23.36 -17.59
CA LEU A 14 -33.79 -22.93 -16.36
C LEU A 14 -32.40 -22.37 -16.73
N SER A 15 -32.33 -21.04 -16.86
CA SER A 15 -31.04 -20.32 -16.97
C SER A 15 -30.32 -20.43 -15.63
N SER A 16 -29.41 -21.39 -15.52
CA SER A 16 -28.46 -21.46 -14.41
C SER A 16 -27.52 -20.24 -14.55
N SER A 17 -27.79 -19.20 -13.77
CA SER A 17 -26.83 -18.12 -13.60
C SER A 17 -25.61 -18.71 -12.92
N ALA A 18 -24.59 -19.02 -13.69
CA ALA A 18 -23.26 -19.30 -13.15
C ALA A 18 -22.81 -18.05 -12.40
N MET A 19 -22.86 -18.09 -11.07
CA MET A 19 -22.20 -17.09 -10.25
C MET A 19 -20.72 -17.15 -10.64
N ALA A 20 -20.22 -16.09 -11.28
CA ALA A 20 -18.80 -15.94 -11.52
C ALA A 20 -18.14 -15.99 -10.15
N GLN A 21 -17.44 -17.08 -9.85
CA GLN A 21 -16.56 -17.16 -8.69
C GLN A 21 -15.53 -16.05 -8.90
N THR A 22 -15.58 -15.04 -8.03
CA THR A 22 -14.49 -14.07 -7.91
C THR A 22 -13.23 -14.92 -7.71
N PRO A 23 -12.20 -14.80 -8.59
CA PRO A 23 -10.99 -15.56 -8.40
C PRO A 23 -10.49 -15.28 -6.99
N ALA A 24 -10.23 -16.33 -6.22
CA ALA A 24 -9.60 -16.20 -4.91
C ALA A 24 -8.34 -15.39 -5.16
N SER A 25 -8.30 -14.17 -4.62
CA SER A 25 -7.14 -13.29 -4.78
C SER A 25 -5.97 -14.04 -4.13
N ASN A 26 -4.97 -14.43 -4.93
CA ASN A 26 -3.70 -14.93 -4.43
C ASN A 26 -2.93 -13.76 -3.79
N ILE A 27 -3.55 -13.14 -2.75
CA ILE A 27 -2.88 -12.14 -1.94
C ILE A 27 -1.86 -12.90 -1.12
N PRO A 28 -0.57 -12.62 -1.25
CA PRO A 28 0.42 -13.24 -0.39
C PRO A 28 0.03 -13.00 1.07
N ALA A 29 0.07 -14.06 1.88
CA ALA A 29 -0.28 -13.98 3.31
C ALA A 29 0.54 -12.91 4.03
N GLU A 30 1.75 -12.67 3.54
CA GLU A 30 2.66 -11.65 4.01
C GLU A 30 2.08 -10.23 3.87
N VAL A 31 1.38 -9.93 2.77
CA VAL A 31 0.75 -8.60 2.59
C VAL A 31 -0.44 -8.43 3.52
N ALA A 32 -1.20 -9.51 3.79
CA ALA A 32 -2.27 -9.49 4.77
C ALA A 32 -1.73 -9.17 6.19
N SER A 33 -0.47 -9.47 6.47
CA SER A 33 0.18 -9.16 7.76
C SER A 33 0.53 -7.69 7.96
N LEU A 34 0.43 -6.84 6.93
CA LEU A 34 0.76 -5.41 7.00
C LEU A 34 -0.30 -4.55 7.72
N THR A 35 -1.24 -5.16 8.43
CA THR A 35 -2.26 -4.45 9.23
C THR A 35 -1.66 -3.49 10.27
N TRP A 36 -0.43 -3.76 10.73
CA TRP A 36 0.30 -2.87 11.64
C TRP A 36 0.66 -1.51 11.02
N MET A 37 0.67 -1.39 9.70
CA MET A 37 0.88 -0.11 9.02
C MET A 37 -0.36 0.80 9.09
N GLN A 38 -1.56 0.26 9.30
CA GLN A 38 -2.80 1.02 9.28
C GLN A 38 -2.83 2.10 10.36
N GLY A 39 -3.35 3.28 10.01
CA GLY A 39 -3.55 4.39 10.92
C GLY A 39 -2.84 5.66 10.50
N ALA A 40 -3.12 6.75 11.23
CA ALA A 40 -2.52 8.07 11.04
C ALA A 40 -1.49 8.34 12.14
N ARG A 41 -0.35 8.91 11.75
CA ARG A 41 0.80 9.15 12.63
C ARG A 41 1.47 10.48 12.31
N VAL A 42 2.28 10.97 13.22
CA VAL A 42 3.06 12.19 13.07
C VAL A 42 4.49 11.96 13.56
N HIS A 43 5.44 12.47 12.79
CA HIS A 43 6.83 12.69 13.19
C HIS A 43 7.08 14.19 13.28
N THR A 44 7.87 14.64 14.25
CA THR A 44 8.31 16.02 14.35
C THR A 44 9.81 16.08 14.03
N ASN A 45 10.17 16.78 12.97
CA ASN A 45 11.55 17.02 12.59
C ASN A 45 12.29 17.82 13.67
N ALA A 46 13.62 17.78 13.67
CA ALA A 46 14.47 18.53 14.61
C ALA A 46 14.21 20.06 14.61
N ASN A 47 13.73 20.60 13.47
CA ASN A 47 13.36 22.01 13.34
C ASN A 47 11.91 22.32 13.77
N GLY A 48 11.19 21.36 14.35
CA GLY A 48 9.81 21.49 14.82
C GLY A 48 8.74 21.32 13.74
N THR A 49 9.08 21.12 12.46
CA THR A 49 8.07 20.91 11.42
C THR A 49 7.53 19.49 11.45
N PRO A 50 6.20 19.29 11.31
CA PRO A 50 5.63 17.96 11.32
C PRO A 50 5.70 17.30 9.93
N VAL A 51 5.80 15.97 9.97
CA VAL A 51 5.50 15.07 8.84
C VAL A 51 4.38 14.15 9.29
N TYR A 52 3.27 14.17 8.57
CA TYR A 52 2.14 13.28 8.83
C TYR A 52 2.19 12.11 7.87
N GLU A 53 1.88 10.93 8.37
CA GLU A 53 1.77 9.72 7.55
C GLU A 53 0.48 8.99 7.89
N ALA A 54 -0.22 8.49 6.88
CA ALA A 54 -1.42 7.71 7.07
C ALA A 54 -1.48 6.56 6.07
N PHE A 55 -1.74 5.35 6.56
CA PHE A 55 -1.95 4.17 5.74
C PHE A 55 -3.35 3.59 5.95
N VAL A 56 -3.92 3.06 4.86
CA VAL A 56 -5.18 2.33 4.82
C VAL A 56 -4.93 0.96 4.20
N GLY A 57 -5.53 -0.05 4.75
CA GLY A 57 -5.42 -1.42 4.28
C GLY A 57 -4.73 -2.35 5.28
N PRO A 58 -4.41 -3.59 4.88
CA PRO A 58 -4.57 -4.12 3.52
C PRO A 58 -6.03 -4.38 3.14
N VAL A 59 -6.43 -3.90 1.98
CA VAL A 59 -7.73 -4.21 1.36
C VAL A 59 -7.47 -4.84 0.01
N ASN A 60 -7.97 -6.06 -0.21
CA ASN A 60 -7.71 -6.84 -1.42
C ASN A 60 -6.21 -6.93 -1.80
N GLY A 61 -5.34 -7.05 -0.80
CA GLY A 61 -3.90 -7.14 -1.00
C GLY A 61 -3.20 -5.83 -1.34
N VAL A 62 -3.86 -4.70 -1.11
CA VAL A 62 -3.28 -3.37 -1.35
C VAL A 62 -3.30 -2.57 -0.06
N VAL A 63 -2.15 -1.99 0.29
CA VAL A 63 -2.02 -0.93 1.30
C VAL A 63 -1.78 0.37 0.55
N THR A 64 -2.57 1.40 0.83
CA THR A 64 -2.35 2.75 0.30
C THR A 64 -2.03 3.71 1.42
N GLY A 65 -1.22 4.70 1.14
CA GLY A 65 -0.84 5.70 2.13
C GLY A 65 -0.52 7.05 1.55
N THR A 66 -0.43 8.02 2.43
CA THR A 66 0.03 9.37 2.12
C THR A 66 0.98 9.84 3.19
N ALA A 67 2.02 10.58 2.79
CA ALA A 67 2.85 11.35 3.70
C ALA A 67 2.73 12.83 3.34
N LEU A 68 2.42 13.69 4.31
CA LEU A 68 2.36 15.15 4.17
C LEU A 68 3.54 15.76 4.92
N THR A 69 4.48 16.35 4.19
CA THR A 69 5.63 17.05 4.77
C THR A 69 5.39 18.55 4.79
N VAL A 70 5.42 19.16 5.98
CA VAL A 70 5.36 20.61 6.15
C VAL A 70 6.78 21.18 6.07
N LEU A 71 6.95 22.24 5.28
CA LEU A 71 8.25 22.87 5.04
C LEU A 71 8.48 24.02 6.01
N ALA A 72 9.71 24.15 6.53
CA ALA A 72 10.08 25.26 7.43
C ALA A 72 9.92 26.64 6.78
N ALA A 73 10.10 26.75 5.45
CA ALA A 73 9.92 27.97 4.68
C ALA A 73 8.45 28.26 4.32
N GLY A 74 7.49 27.48 4.83
CA GLY A 74 6.08 27.55 4.48
C GLY A 74 5.72 26.64 3.30
N GLY A 75 4.42 26.26 3.24
CA GLY A 75 3.91 25.27 2.28
C GLY A 75 4.10 23.83 2.73
N ALA A 76 3.65 22.90 1.89
CA ALA A 76 3.74 21.48 2.13
C ALA A 76 3.78 20.71 0.81
N TYR A 77 4.19 19.45 0.86
CA TYR A 77 4.02 18.52 -0.26
C TYR A 77 3.53 17.17 0.24
N THR A 78 2.93 16.41 -0.67
CA THR A 78 2.41 15.08 -0.36
C THR A 78 3.14 14.02 -1.17
N GLU A 79 3.38 12.89 -0.55
CA GLU A 79 3.76 11.65 -1.22
C GLU A 79 2.61 10.67 -1.13
N TYR A 80 2.33 9.97 -2.22
CA TYR A 80 1.35 8.90 -2.29
C TYR A 80 2.09 7.57 -2.35
N HIS A 81 1.67 6.64 -1.51
CA HIS A 81 2.28 5.32 -1.37
C HIS A 81 1.26 4.25 -1.77
N LYS A 82 1.71 3.24 -2.50
CA LYS A 82 0.93 2.04 -2.78
C LYS A 82 1.82 0.82 -2.59
N ILE A 83 1.49 -0.04 -1.65
CA ILE A 83 2.09 -1.38 -1.52
C ILE A 83 1.08 -2.36 -2.09
N GLY A 84 1.45 -3.07 -3.15
CA GLY A 84 0.53 -3.96 -3.85
C GLY A 84 1.10 -4.44 -5.18
N PRO A 85 0.30 -5.20 -5.96
CA PRO A 85 0.75 -5.66 -7.27
C PRO A 85 0.82 -4.49 -8.27
N ASN A 86 1.84 -4.52 -9.13
CA ASN A 86 1.93 -3.72 -10.33
C ASN A 86 1.08 -4.33 -11.47
N ALA A 87 1.19 -3.82 -12.70
CA ALA A 87 0.44 -4.32 -13.85
C ALA A 87 0.77 -5.77 -14.20
N GLU A 88 1.98 -6.23 -13.89
CA GLU A 88 2.47 -7.58 -14.12
C GLU A 88 2.16 -8.54 -12.95
N GLY A 89 1.47 -8.05 -11.92
CA GLY A 89 1.14 -8.84 -10.72
C GLY A 89 2.30 -8.98 -9.72
N VAL A 90 3.40 -8.26 -9.93
CA VAL A 90 4.55 -8.25 -9.01
C VAL A 90 4.28 -7.26 -7.88
N TYR A 91 4.40 -7.74 -6.64
CA TYR A 91 4.25 -6.90 -5.47
C TYR A 91 5.44 -5.96 -5.29
N GLY A 92 5.14 -4.72 -4.90
CA GLY A 92 6.13 -3.69 -4.67
C GLY A 92 5.57 -2.51 -3.92
N LEU A 93 6.39 -1.47 -3.78
CA LEU A 93 6.00 -0.17 -3.28
C LEU A 93 6.15 0.85 -4.42
N ASP A 94 5.07 1.54 -4.75
CA ASP A 94 5.10 2.72 -5.63
C ASP A 94 4.99 3.98 -4.76
N VAL A 95 5.84 4.97 -5.04
CA VAL A 95 5.82 6.29 -4.39
C VAL A 95 5.72 7.37 -5.45
N ALA A 96 4.81 8.33 -5.27
CA ALA A 96 4.67 9.51 -6.13
C ALA A 96 4.74 10.78 -5.28
N ASN A 97 5.67 11.69 -5.60
CA ASN A 97 5.91 12.92 -4.87
C ASN A 97 5.32 14.11 -5.63
N THR A 98 4.48 14.93 -4.98
CA THR A 98 3.80 16.07 -5.61
C THR A 98 4.68 17.29 -5.77
N ARG A 99 5.79 17.41 -5.02
CA ARG A 99 6.67 18.57 -5.07
C ARG A 99 7.45 18.67 -6.38
N ASN A 100 7.90 17.54 -6.90
CA ASN A 100 8.76 17.47 -8.07
C ASN A 100 8.23 16.55 -9.17
N GLY A 101 7.05 15.93 -8.96
CA GLY A 101 6.45 14.98 -9.89
C GLY A 101 7.18 13.65 -10.02
N MET A 102 8.20 13.40 -9.21
CA MET A 102 8.96 12.15 -9.25
C MET A 102 8.11 10.98 -8.82
N LYS A 103 8.37 9.84 -9.47
CA LYS A 103 7.77 8.55 -9.14
C LYS A 103 8.89 7.52 -9.01
N TRP A 104 8.74 6.65 -8.02
CA TRP A 104 9.66 5.54 -7.79
C TRP A 104 8.86 4.27 -7.64
N SER A 105 9.39 3.18 -8.19
CA SER A 105 8.89 1.82 -7.95
C SER A 105 9.99 1.00 -7.32
N PHE A 106 9.62 0.28 -6.28
CA PHE A 106 10.52 -0.54 -5.48
C PHE A 106 10.01 -1.97 -5.47
N THR A 107 10.93 -2.92 -5.43
CA THR A 107 10.64 -4.34 -5.20
C THR A 107 10.97 -4.72 -3.77
N PRO A 108 10.34 -5.74 -3.18
CA PRO A 108 10.73 -6.26 -1.88
C PRO A 108 12.20 -6.74 -1.91
N LEU A 109 13.00 -6.24 -0.99
CA LEU A 109 14.39 -6.69 -0.86
C LEU A 109 14.50 -8.04 -0.16
N LYS A 110 13.54 -8.34 0.72
CA LYS A 110 13.43 -9.58 1.49
C LYS A 110 11.96 -9.97 1.61
N ALA A 111 11.72 -11.20 2.06
CA ALA A 111 10.38 -11.59 2.49
C ALA A 111 9.85 -10.63 3.56
N ILE A 112 8.54 -10.39 3.53
CA ILE A 112 7.87 -9.57 4.54
C ILE A 112 7.94 -10.33 5.87
N GLU A 113 8.48 -9.68 6.89
CA GLU A 113 8.58 -10.22 8.25
C GLU A 113 7.48 -9.59 9.14
N PRO A 114 7.06 -10.24 10.22
CA PRO A 114 6.15 -9.61 11.18
C PRO A 114 6.70 -8.26 11.67
N GLY A 115 5.95 -7.19 11.46
CA GLY A 115 6.34 -5.83 11.86
C GLY A 115 7.49 -5.22 11.06
N ARG A 116 7.91 -5.82 9.95
CA ARG A 116 8.99 -5.28 9.12
C ARG A 116 8.77 -5.54 7.63
N ILE A 117 9.01 -4.52 6.81
CA ILE A 117 9.09 -4.66 5.36
C ILE A 117 10.20 -3.75 4.81
N THR A 118 10.94 -4.24 3.82
CA THR A 118 12.02 -3.50 3.18
C THR A 118 11.89 -3.59 1.66
N PHE A 119 11.97 -2.46 1.00
CA PHE A 119 11.89 -2.31 -0.45
C PHE A 119 13.16 -1.66 -1.00
N GLN A 120 13.51 -1.96 -2.24
CA GLN A 120 14.65 -1.35 -2.92
C GLN A 120 14.31 -1.05 -4.38
N THR A 121 14.84 0.05 -4.93
CA THR A 121 14.81 0.32 -6.36
C THR A 121 15.65 -0.70 -7.12
N VAL A 122 15.32 -0.93 -8.39
CA VAL A 122 16.01 -1.93 -9.24
C VAL A 122 17.53 -1.66 -9.35
N ASP A 123 17.92 -0.39 -9.36
CA ASP A 123 19.33 0.05 -9.40
C ASP A 123 20.04 0.01 -8.04
N GLY A 124 19.30 -0.32 -6.97
CA GLY A 124 19.84 -0.36 -5.61
C GLY A 124 20.14 1.02 -5.01
N ALA A 125 19.80 2.11 -5.70
CA ALA A 125 20.13 3.46 -5.26
C ALA A 125 19.31 3.93 -4.06
N LEU A 126 18.10 3.40 -3.90
CA LEU A 126 17.20 3.71 -2.78
C LEU A 126 16.70 2.45 -2.12
N THR A 127 16.73 2.44 -0.80
CA THR A 127 16.06 1.42 0.04
C THR A 127 15.13 2.12 1.00
N ILE A 128 13.92 1.60 1.14
CA ILE A 128 12.94 2.05 2.13
C ILE A 128 12.58 0.88 3.02
N ALA A 129 12.68 1.07 4.33
CA ALA A 129 12.28 0.08 5.32
C ALA A 129 11.25 0.68 6.28
N TYR A 130 10.26 -0.12 6.64
CA TYR A 130 9.27 0.21 7.66
C TYR A 130 9.34 -0.83 8.77
N PHE A 131 9.26 -0.37 10.02
CA PHE A 131 9.31 -1.18 11.22
C PHE A 131 8.17 -0.79 12.16
N SER A 132 7.44 -1.76 12.69
CA SER A 132 6.51 -1.54 13.78
C SER A 132 7.29 -1.35 15.10
N ASP A 133 6.90 -0.36 15.90
CA ASP A 133 7.42 -0.20 17.25
C ASP A 133 6.62 -1.01 18.31
N ASN A 134 5.62 -1.80 17.85
CA ASN A 134 4.68 -2.57 18.66
C ASN A 134 3.80 -1.72 19.62
N ALA A 135 3.87 -0.40 19.55
CA ALA A 135 3.04 0.55 20.28
C ALA A 135 2.07 1.34 19.38
N GLY A 136 1.95 0.90 18.11
CA GLY A 136 1.12 1.55 17.08
C GLY A 136 1.86 2.61 16.28
N GLY A 137 3.11 2.90 16.60
CA GLY A 137 4.00 3.73 15.79
C GLY A 137 4.71 2.95 14.70
N ILE A 138 5.32 3.69 13.79
CA ILE A 138 6.15 3.17 12.70
C ILE A 138 7.48 3.92 12.71
N GLN A 139 8.56 3.18 12.66
CA GLN A 139 9.85 3.71 12.26
C GLN A 139 10.01 3.50 10.76
N SER A 140 10.33 4.54 10.00
CA SER A 140 10.73 4.42 8.61
C SER A 140 12.19 4.84 8.43
N GLN A 141 12.88 4.16 7.54
CA GLN A 141 14.27 4.42 7.19
C GLN A 141 14.39 4.49 5.68
N VAL A 142 15.09 5.51 5.19
CA VAL A 142 15.44 5.63 3.76
C VAL A 142 16.94 5.70 3.64
N ASP A 143 17.53 4.72 2.97
CA ASP A 143 18.92 4.71 2.59
C ASP A 143 19.07 5.13 1.13
N ARG A 144 19.96 6.08 0.88
CA ARG A 144 20.32 6.54 -0.45
C ARG A 144 21.80 6.25 -0.69
N VAL A 145 22.08 5.57 -1.78
CA VAL A 145 23.46 5.32 -2.24
C VAL A 145 23.78 6.29 -3.38
N SER A 146 24.85 7.07 -3.22
CA SER A 146 25.40 7.96 -4.25
C SER A 146 26.92 7.99 -4.12
N ASP A 147 27.62 7.80 -5.25
CA ASP A 147 29.10 7.80 -5.31
C ASP A 147 29.73 6.82 -4.31
N GLY A 148 29.12 5.65 -4.14
CA GLY A 148 29.56 4.60 -3.22
C GLY A 148 29.39 4.94 -1.73
N LYS A 149 28.70 6.03 -1.41
CA LYS A 149 28.37 6.42 -0.04
C LYS A 149 26.89 6.22 0.23
N THR A 150 26.57 5.69 1.40
CA THR A 150 25.20 5.58 1.89
C THR A 150 24.90 6.73 2.83
N THR A 151 23.77 7.40 2.60
CA THR A 151 23.16 8.33 3.55
C THR A 151 21.85 7.78 4.02
N THR A 152 21.62 7.80 5.34
CA THR A 152 20.42 7.28 5.98
C THR A 152 19.60 8.44 6.54
N GLN A 153 18.30 8.41 6.31
CA GLN A 153 17.31 9.24 6.97
C GLN A 153 16.34 8.35 7.72
N GLU A 154 15.99 8.74 8.93
CA GLU A 154 15.08 8.00 9.80
C GLU A 154 13.97 8.90 10.31
N TRP A 155 12.78 8.33 10.43
CA TRP A 155 11.61 8.97 11.03
C TRP A 155 10.96 8.00 12.00
N HIS A 156 10.55 8.51 13.14
CA HIS A 156 9.73 7.75 14.09
C HIS A 156 8.36 8.42 14.16
N PHE A 157 7.38 7.78 13.55
CA PHE A 157 6.00 8.23 13.47
C PHE A 157 5.20 7.68 14.65
N LEU A 158 4.71 8.55 15.48
CA LEU A 158 3.87 8.20 16.64
C LEU A 158 2.39 8.33 16.27
N PRO A 159 1.49 7.49 16.84
CA PRO A 159 0.06 7.61 16.62
C PRO A 159 -0.45 9.01 16.95
N ILE A 160 -1.33 9.56 16.12
CA ILE A 160 -2.03 10.81 16.42
C ILE A 160 -3.07 10.49 17.48
N PRO A 161 -3.08 11.19 18.64
CA PRO A 161 -4.11 11.00 19.65
C PRO A 161 -5.51 11.23 19.07
N ALA A 162 -6.48 10.40 19.46
CA ALA A 162 -7.87 10.66 19.13
C ALA A 162 -8.30 12.05 19.68
N PRO A 163 -9.10 12.82 18.94
CA PRO A 163 -9.66 14.05 19.47
C PRO A 163 -10.48 13.71 20.73
N GLN A 164 -10.25 14.49 21.78
CA GLN A 164 -10.99 14.38 23.06
C GLN A 164 -12.35 15.06 22.94
#